data_66cceb0032aa37423566b8ec97520b3f
#
_entry.id   66cceb0032aa37423566b8ec97520b3f
#
_cell.length_a   1.000
_cell.length_b   1.000
_cell.length_c   1.000
_cell.angle_alpha   90.00
_cell.angle_beta   90.00
_cell.angle_gamma   90.00
#
_symmetry.space_group_name_H-M   'P 1'
#
loop_
_entity.id
_entity.type
_entity.pdbx_description
1 polymer ?
#
loop_
_entity_poly.entity_id
_entity_poly.type
_entity_poly.pdbx_seq_one_letter_code
_entity_poly.pdbx_strand_id
1 'polypeptide(L)'
;CFIQGVDDCIEDIMELARSEAMLFKFGSGTGTDLSTLRSHREKLAGGGRPSGPLSFMRVYDQIAAEVKSGCKTRRAAKMQSLKVWHPDILEFIECKAKEEKKARVLIEKGGYEANFNGEAYSSILFQNANLSVRVTDDFMEAVLADKTWATQWVTDAAKAGPSWPARDLLGRMAECAWGC
;
A
#
# COMPACT_ATOMS: atom_id res chain seq x y z
N CYS A 1 6.94 9.40 -15.39
CA CYS A 1 6.60 9.13 -13.98
C CYS A 1 7.43 10.02 -13.07
N PHE A 2 6.80 10.53 -12.04
CA PHE A 2 7.44 11.38 -11.02
C PHE A 2 7.54 10.63 -9.71
N ILE A 3 8.70 10.68 -9.07
CA ILE A 3 8.88 10.20 -7.71
C ILE A 3 8.50 11.34 -6.76
N GLN A 4 7.61 11.07 -5.82
CA GLN A 4 7.15 12.02 -4.83
C GLN A 4 7.48 11.52 -3.43
N GLY A 5 7.83 12.44 -2.54
CA GLY A 5 7.96 12.21 -1.11
C GLY A 5 6.69 12.59 -0.37
N VAL A 6 6.56 12.10 0.86
CA VAL A 6 5.53 12.49 1.81
C VAL A 6 6.09 12.45 3.22
N ASP A 7 5.86 13.51 3.98
CA ASP A 7 6.19 13.55 5.39
C ASP A 7 4.96 13.18 6.25
N ASP A 8 5.22 12.76 7.50
CA ASP A 8 4.19 12.25 8.40
C ASP A 8 3.37 13.38 9.07
N CYS A 9 2.82 14.26 8.24
CA CYS A 9 1.89 15.30 8.61
C CYS A 9 0.73 15.38 7.63
N ILE A 10 -0.43 15.85 8.09
CA ILE A 10 -1.65 15.84 7.27
C ILE A 10 -1.54 16.78 6.07
N GLU A 11 -0.80 17.86 6.20
CA GLU A 11 -0.55 18.85 5.15
C GLU A 11 0.14 18.18 3.96
N ASP A 12 1.25 17.47 4.17
CA ASP A 12 2.00 16.79 3.12
C ASP A 12 1.25 15.60 2.54
N ILE A 13 0.52 14.87 3.39
CA ILE A 13 -0.33 13.76 2.94
C ILE A 13 -1.41 14.27 1.96
N MET A 14 -2.02 15.41 2.24
CA MET A 14 -3.02 16.00 1.35
C MET A 14 -2.38 16.70 0.14
N GLU A 15 -1.20 17.29 0.29
CA GLU A 15 -0.46 17.87 -0.84
C GLU A 15 -0.02 16.77 -1.82
N LEU A 16 0.41 15.60 -1.34
CA LEU A 16 0.67 14.43 -2.19
C LEU A 16 -0.59 14.05 -2.99
N ALA A 17 -1.75 13.99 -2.34
CA ALA A 17 -3.02 13.69 -3.00
C ALA A 17 -3.34 14.69 -4.12
N ARG A 18 -3.17 15.98 -3.86
CA ARG A 18 -3.36 17.07 -4.84
C ARG A 18 -2.38 16.95 -6.01
N SER A 19 -1.12 16.72 -5.70
CA SER A 19 -0.04 16.60 -6.67
C SER A 19 -0.26 15.41 -7.61
N GLU A 20 -0.60 14.25 -7.06
CA GLU A 20 -0.93 13.05 -7.85
C GLU A 20 -2.12 13.30 -8.80
N ALA A 21 -3.20 13.93 -8.30
CA ALA A 21 -4.35 14.27 -9.12
C ALA A 21 -3.98 15.13 -10.34
N MET A 22 -3.12 16.14 -10.11
CA MET A 22 -2.63 17.00 -11.19
C MET A 22 -1.74 16.25 -12.19
N LEU A 23 -0.84 15.39 -11.71
CA LEU A 23 0.01 14.58 -12.60
C LEU A 23 -0.81 13.60 -13.44
N PHE A 24 -1.83 12.97 -12.86
CA PHE A 24 -2.75 12.11 -13.60
C PHE A 24 -3.52 12.90 -14.66
N LYS A 25 -4.06 14.06 -14.30
CA LYS A 25 -4.73 14.96 -15.25
C LYS A 25 -3.87 15.25 -16.49
N PHE A 26 -2.57 15.44 -16.32
CA PHE A 26 -1.63 15.68 -17.43
C PHE A 26 -1.07 14.41 -18.07
N GLY A 27 -1.56 13.24 -17.68
CA GLY A 27 -1.20 11.97 -18.31
C GLY A 27 0.10 11.35 -17.83
N SER A 28 0.66 11.81 -16.71
CA SER A 28 1.86 11.25 -16.12
C SER A 28 1.55 10.26 -14.99
N GLY A 29 2.53 9.41 -14.68
CA GLY A 29 2.47 8.48 -13.56
C GLY A 29 3.25 8.98 -12.34
N THR A 30 2.98 8.37 -11.19
CA THR A 30 3.62 8.70 -9.91
C THR A 30 4.19 7.47 -9.22
N GLY A 31 5.20 7.66 -8.37
CA GLY A 31 5.74 6.67 -7.47
C GLY A 31 6.03 7.28 -6.11
N THR A 32 5.56 6.65 -5.02
CA THR A 32 5.74 7.18 -3.66
C THR A 32 6.11 6.07 -2.68
N ASP A 33 7.13 6.32 -1.84
CA ASP A 33 7.45 5.50 -0.69
C ASP A 33 6.67 6.01 0.53
N LEU A 34 5.79 5.18 1.07
CA LEU A 34 4.94 5.51 2.21
C LEU A 34 5.55 5.16 3.57
N SER A 35 6.82 4.74 3.59
CA SER A 35 7.49 4.27 4.82
C SER A 35 7.78 5.36 5.84
N THR A 36 7.65 6.63 5.44
CA THR A 36 7.73 7.79 6.34
C THR A 36 6.49 7.96 7.21
N LEU A 37 5.35 7.44 6.77
CA LEU A 37 4.09 7.55 7.50
C LEU A 37 4.09 6.59 8.69
N ARG A 38 3.76 7.10 9.88
CA ARG A 38 3.68 6.28 11.10
C ARG A 38 2.63 5.18 10.99
N SER A 39 2.90 4.05 11.65
CA SER A 39 1.98 2.92 11.71
C SER A 39 0.70 3.26 12.47
N HIS A 40 -0.43 2.66 12.06
CA HIS A 40 -1.68 2.73 12.83
C HIS A 40 -1.57 2.12 14.24
N ARG A 41 -0.50 1.38 14.51
CA ARG A 41 -0.20 0.76 15.81
C ARG A 41 0.53 1.69 16.77
N GLU A 42 1.11 2.78 16.27
CA GLU A 42 1.79 3.78 17.07
C GLU A 42 0.80 4.67 17.83
N LYS A 43 1.30 5.47 18.77
CA LYS A 43 0.46 6.38 19.56
C LYS A 43 0.63 7.82 19.05
N LEU A 44 -0.44 8.57 19.03
CA LEU A 44 -0.39 10.01 18.82
C LEU A 44 0.00 10.73 20.13
N ALA A 45 0.75 11.82 20.01
CA ALA A 45 1.15 12.65 21.15
C ALA A 45 -0.05 13.19 21.94
N GLY A 46 -1.16 13.51 21.26
CA GLY A 46 -2.43 13.96 21.85
C GLY A 46 -3.35 12.84 22.33
N GLY A 47 -2.90 11.59 22.30
CA GLY A 47 -3.75 10.41 22.56
C GLY A 47 -4.46 9.91 21.31
N GLY A 48 -4.90 8.63 21.34
CA GLY A 48 -5.52 7.98 20.19
C GLY A 48 -4.53 7.22 19.30
N ARG A 49 -5.01 6.75 18.17
CA ARG A 49 -4.23 5.97 17.18
C ARG A 49 -4.21 6.67 15.84
N PRO A 50 -3.07 6.71 15.13
CA PRO A 50 -3.00 7.23 13.77
C PRO A 50 -3.72 6.32 12.78
N SER A 51 -4.04 6.84 11.61
CA SER A 51 -4.71 6.09 10.55
C SER A 51 -3.79 5.07 9.85
N GLY A 52 -2.50 5.35 9.82
CA GLY A 52 -1.49 4.55 9.14
C GLY A 52 -1.48 4.69 7.61
N PRO A 53 -0.44 4.17 6.94
CA PRO A 53 -0.26 4.32 5.50
C PRO A 53 -1.40 3.70 4.68
N LEU A 54 -1.94 2.55 5.08
CA LEU A 54 -2.99 1.87 4.31
C LEU A 54 -4.29 2.69 4.24
N SER A 55 -4.61 3.46 5.27
CA SER A 55 -5.79 4.33 5.25
C SER A 55 -5.64 5.46 4.24
N PHE A 56 -4.46 6.07 4.16
CA PHE A 56 -4.18 7.11 3.17
C PHE A 56 -4.05 6.53 1.75
N MET A 57 -3.55 5.31 1.61
CA MET A 57 -3.56 4.60 0.32
C MET A 57 -4.96 4.51 -0.28
N ARG A 58 -6.01 4.37 0.54
CA ARG A 58 -7.41 4.36 0.05
C ARG A 58 -7.79 5.70 -0.58
N VAL A 59 -7.38 6.81 0.03
CA VAL A 59 -7.62 8.15 -0.52
C VAL A 59 -6.92 8.29 -1.86
N TYR A 60 -5.65 7.93 -1.92
CA TYR A 60 -4.86 8.00 -3.14
C TYR A 60 -5.38 7.07 -4.24
N ASP A 61 -5.87 5.88 -3.88
CA ASP A 61 -6.44 4.92 -4.84
C ASP A 61 -7.72 5.45 -5.47
N GLN A 62 -8.60 6.10 -4.67
CA GLN A 62 -9.82 6.74 -5.17
C GLN A 62 -9.51 7.92 -6.10
N ILE A 63 -8.51 8.74 -5.79
CA ILE A 63 -8.06 9.80 -6.69
C ILE A 63 -7.60 9.20 -8.03
N ALA A 64 -6.83 8.12 -7.99
CA ALA A 64 -6.37 7.44 -9.20
C ALA A 64 -7.51 6.77 -9.99
N ALA A 65 -8.60 6.36 -9.32
CA ALA A 65 -9.79 5.83 -9.96
C ALA A 65 -10.58 6.92 -10.72
N GLU A 66 -10.73 8.09 -10.10
CA GLU A 66 -11.57 9.18 -10.62
C GLU A 66 -10.83 10.08 -11.62
N VAL A 67 -9.57 10.42 -11.34
CA VAL A 67 -8.75 11.27 -12.22
C VAL A 67 -8.08 10.42 -13.30
N LYS A 68 -8.80 10.19 -14.39
CA LYS A 68 -8.29 9.41 -15.54
C LYS A 68 -7.16 10.14 -16.26
N SER A 69 -6.13 9.38 -16.61
CA SER A 69 -4.91 9.91 -17.24
C SER A 69 -5.22 10.67 -18.55
N GLY A 70 -4.82 11.93 -18.61
CA GLY A 70 -4.94 12.78 -19.79
C GLY A 70 -6.37 12.99 -20.29
N CYS A 71 -7.37 12.99 -19.41
CA CYS A 71 -8.80 13.08 -19.76
C CYS A 71 -9.28 11.96 -20.70
N LYS A 72 -8.58 10.83 -20.74
CA LYS A 72 -8.89 9.64 -21.54
C LYS A 72 -9.30 8.46 -20.66
N THR A 73 -9.62 7.33 -21.30
CA THR A 73 -10.08 6.10 -20.63
C THR A 73 -8.97 5.32 -19.91
N ARG A 74 -7.71 5.75 -19.99
CA ARG A 74 -6.57 5.06 -19.35
C ARG A 74 -6.59 5.29 -17.84
N ARG A 75 -6.39 4.19 -17.09
CA ARG A 75 -6.15 4.25 -15.64
C ARG A 75 -4.87 5.01 -15.35
N ALA A 76 -4.82 5.66 -14.18
CA ALA A 76 -3.63 6.33 -13.69
C ALA A 76 -2.49 5.31 -13.47
N ALA A 77 -1.27 5.68 -13.84
CA ALA A 77 -0.09 4.86 -13.59
C ALA A 77 0.51 5.25 -12.23
N LYS A 78 0.31 4.42 -11.23
CA LYS A 78 0.71 4.67 -9.85
C LYS A 78 1.46 3.49 -9.26
N MET A 79 2.53 3.77 -8.54
CA MET A 79 3.24 2.81 -7.71
C MET A 79 3.35 3.33 -6.28
N GLN A 80 3.12 2.46 -5.32
CA GLN A 80 3.34 2.73 -3.89
C GLN A 80 4.26 1.67 -3.31
N SER A 81 5.24 2.09 -2.51
CA SER A 81 6.15 1.18 -1.84
C SER A 81 6.08 1.31 -0.33
N LEU A 82 6.42 0.21 0.35
CA LEU A 82 6.63 0.18 1.77
C LEU A 82 7.89 -0.63 2.08
N LYS A 83 8.71 -0.15 3.00
CA LYS A 83 9.92 -0.85 3.42
C LYS A 83 9.58 -2.02 4.34
N VAL A 84 10.32 -3.11 4.22
CA VAL A 84 10.08 -4.37 4.96
C VAL A 84 10.16 -4.22 6.49
N TRP A 85 10.81 -3.19 6.97
CA TRP A 85 10.90 -2.89 8.40
C TRP A 85 9.69 -2.12 8.97
N HIS A 86 8.77 -1.65 8.11
CA HIS A 86 7.61 -0.88 8.58
C HIS A 86 6.63 -1.76 9.39
N PRO A 87 6.06 -1.29 10.51
CA PRO A 87 5.19 -2.12 11.35
C PRO A 87 3.91 -2.61 10.68
N ASP A 88 3.41 -1.91 9.66
CA ASP A 88 2.21 -2.29 8.91
C ASP A 88 2.52 -3.14 7.66
N ILE A 89 3.74 -3.69 7.56
CA ILE A 89 4.20 -4.39 6.35
C ILE A 89 3.34 -5.61 6.01
N LEU A 90 2.92 -6.41 6.98
CA LEU A 90 2.10 -7.59 6.72
C LEU A 90 0.73 -7.20 6.13
N GLU A 91 0.11 -6.17 6.68
CA GLU A 91 -1.18 -5.67 6.18
C GLU A 91 -1.04 -5.09 4.78
N PHE A 92 0.07 -4.41 4.48
CA PHE A 92 0.39 -3.89 3.16
C PHE A 92 0.56 -5.02 2.13
N ILE A 93 1.27 -6.09 2.46
CA ILE A 93 1.45 -7.26 1.59
C ILE A 93 0.10 -7.91 1.27
N GLU A 94 -0.77 -8.03 2.26
CA GLU A 94 -2.04 -8.76 2.14
C GLU A 94 -3.20 -7.92 1.60
N CYS A 95 -3.07 -6.59 1.53
CA CYS A 95 -4.23 -5.74 1.27
C CYS A 95 -4.90 -6.03 -0.06
N LYS A 96 -4.15 -6.20 -1.16
CA LYS A 96 -4.71 -6.55 -2.47
C LYS A 96 -5.33 -7.94 -2.50
N ALA A 97 -4.65 -8.94 -1.94
CA ALA A 97 -5.16 -10.31 -1.89
C ALA A 97 -6.48 -10.41 -1.10
N LYS A 98 -6.62 -9.60 -0.05
CA LYS A 98 -7.88 -9.51 0.71
C LYS A 98 -9.01 -8.88 -0.12
N GLU A 99 -8.72 -7.84 -0.88
CA GLU A 99 -9.70 -7.20 -1.76
C GLU A 99 -10.09 -8.11 -2.93
N GLU A 100 -9.14 -8.82 -3.53
CA GLU A 100 -9.41 -9.81 -4.58
C GLU A 100 -10.36 -10.93 -4.11
N LYS A 101 -10.18 -11.40 -2.87
CA LYS A 101 -11.12 -12.36 -2.27
C LYS A 101 -12.54 -11.81 -2.16
N LYS A 102 -12.69 -10.51 -1.86
CA LYS A 102 -14.01 -9.86 -1.83
C LYS A 102 -14.63 -9.83 -3.22
N ALA A 103 -13.85 -9.46 -4.25
CA ALA A 103 -14.34 -9.45 -5.63
C ALA A 103 -14.83 -10.85 -6.07
N ARG A 104 -14.06 -11.90 -5.76
CA ARG A 104 -14.46 -13.29 -6.06
C ARG A 104 -15.78 -13.67 -5.39
N VAL A 105 -15.96 -13.31 -4.11
CA VAL A 105 -17.23 -13.58 -3.41
C VAL A 105 -18.40 -12.81 -4.04
N LEU A 106 -18.20 -11.56 -4.45
CA LEU A 106 -19.22 -10.78 -5.16
C LEU A 106 -19.61 -11.42 -6.48
N ILE A 107 -18.66 -11.91 -7.26
CA ILE A 107 -18.90 -12.59 -8.53
C ILE A 107 -19.59 -13.94 -8.29
N GLU A 108 -19.03 -14.80 -7.43
CA GLU A 108 -19.51 -16.18 -7.26
C GLU A 108 -20.84 -16.27 -6.54
N LYS A 109 -21.08 -15.41 -5.54
CA LYS A 109 -22.28 -15.45 -4.69
C LYS A 109 -23.23 -14.29 -4.89
N GLY A 110 -22.70 -13.13 -5.33
CA GLY A 110 -23.50 -11.93 -5.57
C GLY A 110 -24.07 -11.82 -6.98
N GLY A 111 -23.62 -12.68 -7.91
CA GLY A 111 -24.07 -12.63 -9.30
C GLY A 111 -23.55 -11.44 -10.09
N TYR A 112 -22.50 -10.76 -9.63
CA TYR A 112 -21.85 -9.67 -10.34
C TYR A 112 -21.06 -10.22 -11.53
N GLU A 113 -20.94 -9.43 -12.60
CA GLU A 113 -20.17 -9.83 -13.77
C GLU A 113 -18.68 -10.01 -13.44
N ALA A 114 -18.08 -11.08 -13.95
CA ALA A 114 -16.66 -11.38 -13.86
C ALA A 114 -15.82 -10.52 -14.84
N ASN A 115 -16.15 -9.25 -14.97
CA ASN A 115 -15.47 -8.30 -15.84
C ASN A 115 -14.56 -7.39 -14.98
N PHE A 116 -13.29 -7.27 -15.37
CA PHE A 116 -12.31 -6.43 -14.66
C PHE A 116 -12.71 -4.94 -14.59
N ASN A 117 -13.52 -4.46 -15.52
CA ASN A 117 -14.11 -3.12 -15.50
C ASN A 117 -15.54 -3.11 -14.94
N GLY A 118 -16.02 -4.25 -14.44
CA GLY A 118 -17.36 -4.41 -13.89
C GLY A 118 -17.48 -3.90 -12.46
N GLU A 119 -18.70 -3.96 -11.94
CA GLU A 119 -19.07 -3.41 -10.64
C GLU A 119 -18.38 -4.11 -9.48
N ALA A 120 -18.11 -5.43 -9.57
CA ALA A 120 -17.38 -6.17 -8.55
C ALA A 120 -15.97 -5.59 -8.33
N TYR A 121 -15.22 -5.34 -9.41
CA TYR A 121 -13.86 -4.80 -9.32
C TYR A 121 -13.83 -3.30 -9.05
N SER A 122 -14.82 -2.54 -9.44
CA SER A 122 -14.90 -1.11 -9.09
C SER A 122 -15.26 -0.86 -7.63
N SER A 123 -15.85 -1.84 -6.95
CA SER A 123 -16.23 -1.75 -5.54
C SER A 123 -15.13 -2.11 -4.55
N ILE A 124 -14.03 -2.71 -5.01
CA ILE A 124 -12.91 -3.10 -4.16
C ILE A 124 -11.77 -2.08 -4.23
N LEU A 125 -10.92 -2.07 -3.18
CA LEU A 125 -9.85 -1.09 -3.03
C LEU A 125 -8.54 -1.54 -3.68
N PHE A 126 -7.60 -0.59 -3.82
CA PHE A 126 -6.21 -0.80 -4.25
C PHE A 126 -6.04 -1.35 -5.68
N GLN A 127 -7.02 -1.13 -6.57
CA GLN A 127 -6.97 -1.59 -7.94
C GLN A 127 -6.19 -0.67 -8.88
N ASN A 128 -5.95 0.57 -8.46
CA ASN A 128 -5.35 1.61 -9.31
C ASN A 128 -3.85 1.84 -9.02
N ALA A 129 -3.26 1.09 -8.09
CA ALA A 129 -1.86 1.21 -7.71
C ALA A 129 -1.13 -0.13 -7.81
N ASN A 130 0.10 -0.10 -8.30
CA ASN A 130 1.06 -1.19 -8.11
C ASN A 130 1.70 -1.06 -6.74
N LEU A 131 1.79 -2.16 -6.01
CA LEU A 131 2.39 -2.20 -4.67
C LEU A 131 3.74 -2.92 -4.74
N SER A 132 4.73 -2.35 -4.07
CA SER A 132 6.08 -2.91 -4.01
C SER A 132 6.60 -2.89 -2.57
N VAL A 133 7.21 -3.99 -2.14
CA VAL A 133 7.94 -4.04 -0.88
C VAL A 133 9.42 -3.80 -1.15
N ARG A 134 10.02 -2.86 -0.41
CA ARG A 134 11.47 -2.62 -0.45
C ARG A 134 12.14 -3.44 0.64
N VAL A 135 12.87 -4.45 0.23
CA VAL A 135 13.67 -5.32 1.12
C VAL A 135 15.09 -4.77 1.28
N THR A 136 15.70 -5.02 2.45
CA THR A 136 17.08 -4.67 2.76
C THR A 136 17.95 -5.91 2.76
N ASP A 137 19.27 -5.73 2.68
CA ASP A 137 20.23 -6.84 2.76
C ASP A 137 20.11 -7.56 4.11
N ASP A 138 19.97 -6.82 5.22
CA ASP A 138 19.76 -7.39 6.55
C ASP A 138 18.52 -8.30 6.63
N PHE A 139 17.43 -7.92 5.93
CA PHE A 139 16.24 -8.77 5.85
C PHE A 139 16.54 -10.06 5.08
N MET A 140 17.24 -9.96 3.96
CA MET A 140 17.61 -11.14 3.16
C MET A 140 18.57 -12.06 3.92
N GLU A 141 19.52 -11.50 4.68
CA GLU A 141 20.38 -12.27 5.59
C GLU A 141 19.57 -12.98 6.68
N ALA A 142 18.57 -12.30 7.25
CA ALA A 142 17.67 -12.93 8.23
C ALA A 142 16.86 -14.07 7.62
N VAL A 143 16.42 -13.95 6.35
CA VAL A 143 15.74 -15.02 5.62
C VAL A 143 16.67 -16.23 5.42
N LEU A 144 17.91 -15.99 4.98
CA LEU A 144 18.89 -17.05 4.75
C LEU A 144 19.26 -17.77 6.05
N ALA A 145 19.40 -17.03 7.14
CA ALA A 145 19.76 -17.54 8.45
C ALA A 145 18.59 -18.07 9.28
N ASP A 146 17.37 -18.10 8.70
CA ASP A 146 16.13 -18.53 9.35
C ASP A 146 15.84 -17.82 10.69
N LYS A 147 16.07 -16.52 10.70
CA LYS A 147 15.89 -15.65 11.88
C LYS A 147 14.53 -14.99 11.91
N THR A 148 14.17 -14.49 13.07
CA THR A 148 13.02 -13.59 13.25
C THR A 148 13.39 -12.20 12.74
N TRP A 149 12.49 -11.60 11.95
CA TRP A 149 12.56 -10.21 11.52
C TRP A 149 11.66 -9.35 12.41
N ALA A 150 12.24 -8.37 13.08
CA ALA A 150 11.50 -7.38 13.84
C ALA A 150 11.36 -6.10 13.02
N THR A 151 10.14 -5.57 12.94
CA THR A 151 9.91 -4.23 12.41
C THR A 151 10.31 -3.17 13.44
N GLN A 152 10.34 -1.92 13.03
CA GLN A 152 10.68 -0.79 13.91
C GLN A 152 9.63 0.31 13.79
N TRP A 153 9.37 1.02 14.89
CA TRP A 153 8.45 2.15 14.85
C TRP A 153 9.01 3.29 13.99
N VAL A 154 8.14 3.94 13.23
CA VAL A 154 8.54 5.08 12.39
C VAL A 154 8.91 6.29 13.25
N THR A 155 8.16 6.53 14.33
CA THR A 155 8.40 7.67 15.24
C THR A 155 9.53 7.42 16.22
N ASP A 156 9.94 6.17 16.44
CA ASP A 156 11.02 5.81 17.36
C ASP A 156 11.71 4.52 16.88
N ALA A 157 12.69 4.66 16.01
CA ALA A 157 13.39 3.53 15.41
C ALA A 157 14.12 2.61 16.40
N ALA A 158 14.34 3.07 17.65
CA ALA A 158 14.91 2.24 18.71
C ALA A 158 13.91 1.22 19.28
N LYS A 159 12.62 1.42 19.04
CA LYS A 159 11.57 0.49 19.47
C LYS A 159 11.24 -0.53 18.40
N ALA A 160 11.30 -1.80 18.79
CA ALA A 160 10.81 -2.88 17.94
C ALA A 160 9.28 -2.85 17.84
N GLY A 161 8.79 -3.02 16.63
CA GLY A 161 7.40 -3.27 16.31
C GLY A 161 7.07 -4.77 16.28
N PRO A 162 5.97 -5.17 15.62
CA PRO A 162 5.66 -6.57 15.39
C PRO A 162 6.80 -7.33 14.71
N SER A 163 6.90 -8.63 14.98
CA SER A 163 7.96 -9.47 14.42
C SER A 163 7.38 -10.77 13.84
N TRP A 164 8.06 -11.31 12.83
CA TRP A 164 7.70 -12.56 12.16
C TRP A 164 8.97 -13.34 11.80
N PRO A 165 8.90 -14.69 11.63
CA PRO A 165 9.94 -15.41 10.94
C PRO A 165 10.20 -14.80 9.57
N ALA A 166 11.44 -14.45 9.25
CA ALA A 166 11.76 -13.72 8.01
C ALA A 166 11.37 -14.53 6.76
N ARG A 167 11.54 -15.85 6.79
CA ARG A 167 11.09 -16.74 5.71
C ARG A 167 9.60 -16.73 5.49
N ASP A 168 8.80 -16.72 6.58
CA ASP A 168 7.36 -16.71 6.48
C ASP A 168 6.88 -15.39 5.87
N LEU A 169 7.49 -14.27 6.26
CA LEU A 169 7.18 -12.97 5.70
C LEU A 169 7.52 -12.90 4.20
N LEU A 170 8.68 -13.43 3.79
CA LEU A 170 9.06 -13.51 2.37
C LEU A 170 8.12 -14.45 1.60
N GLY A 171 7.80 -15.61 2.17
CA GLY A 171 6.83 -16.55 1.60
C GLY A 171 5.47 -15.89 1.37
N ARG A 172 5.01 -15.10 2.34
CA ARG A 172 3.75 -14.35 2.23
C ARG A 172 3.78 -13.29 1.13
N MET A 173 4.92 -12.59 0.95
CA MET A 173 5.11 -11.69 -0.19
C MET A 173 4.98 -12.42 -1.53
N ALA A 174 5.64 -13.58 -1.65
CA ALA A 174 5.61 -14.37 -2.88
C ALA A 174 4.20 -14.91 -3.17
N GLU A 175 3.49 -15.44 -2.17
CA GLU A 175 2.11 -15.92 -2.31
C GLU A 175 1.16 -14.80 -2.77
N CYS A 176 1.24 -13.63 -2.14
CA CYS A 176 0.39 -12.50 -2.49
C CYS A 176 0.73 -11.94 -3.87
N ALA A 177 2.00 -11.90 -4.25
CA ALA A 177 2.43 -11.44 -5.58
C ALA A 177 2.03 -12.43 -6.70
N TRP A 178 1.97 -13.73 -6.40
CA TRP A 178 1.52 -14.74 -7.35
C TRP A 178 0.00 -14.77 -7.52
N GLY A 179 -0.74 -14.49 -6.46
CA GLY A 179 -2.21 -14.60 -6.41
C GLY A 179 -2.98 -13.34 -6.82
N CYS A 180 -2.28 -12.24 -7.15
CA CYS A 180 -2.90 -10.95 -7.51
C CYS A 180 -2.65 -10.55 -8.95
#